data_562a2340158ea0dd76e33a85e36149bd
#
_entry.id   562a2340158ea0dd76e33a85e36149bd
#
_cell.length_a   1.000
_cell.length_b   1.000
_cell.length_c   1.000
_cell.angle_alpha   90.00
_cell.angle_beta   90.00
_cell.angle_gamma   90.00
#
_symmetry.space_group_name_H-M   'P 1'
#
loop_
_entity.id
_entity.type
_entity.pdbx_description
1 polymer ?
#
loop_
_entity_poly.entity_id
_entity_poly.type
_entity_poly.pdbx_seq_one_letter_code
_entity_poly.pdbx_strand_id
1 'polypeptide(L)'
;MKFGIKKACVGLFSMLAIFCSCGEDRTDEFIEKTKDTHWLYDIMNEWYLWYSEMAPVSSYKDYFATPEKFFNKLLYKGDKYSYIEVLDKETGTRSIDAVSSYGIDFALYVNPVTNSQSSTERFARVLYVLPESPAAEAGIRRGQWISGIGGEKLTSKNYTALINGPETTINTSVLNYQNPDSLYWETPDTLQLAASYHLDDNPFFVDTVYHIEGKRIAYLMYNHFTTGPGDTPTETEYNAEMKQIFARFKQAAPTDFILDLRYNPGGYLSCAQVLASLLAPQRAFGQIFCSLEFNDKKSSENMSMLYEEGLTGGANLNLSRIYVITSESTASASESIINGLRPAMGNENIILVGTQTEGKNVASISFDKSAEYGLILHPIVARVYNGDGESDYANGFPPTYEIDELQFIDDYRPLGDTDEIMLNSTLAIIFGQVPSETRVTSSLRPTPLRPVYTSISEKSLKGMRIE
;
A
#
# COMPACT_ATOMS: atom_id res chain seq x y z
N MET A 1 62.10 -1.84 94.52
CA MET A 1 62.52 -2.09 93.12
C MET A 1 61.51 -2.92 92.43
N LYS A 2 61.01 -2.48 91.38
CA LYS A 2 60.22 -3.02 90.30
C LYS A 2 58.89 -2.26 90.04
N PHE A 3 58.95 -1.48 89.01
CA PHE A 3 57.87 -0.77 88.39
C PHE A 3 56.97 -1.75 87.68
N GLY A 4 55.65 -1.55 87.77
CA GLY A 4 54.61 -2.28 86.99
C GLY A 4 53.81 -1.27 86.22
N ILE A 5 53.96 -1.31 84.93
CA ILE A 5 53.28 -0.46 83.95
C ILE A 5 51.88 -0.95 83.74
N LYS A 6 50.89 -0.13 84.05
CA LYS A 6 49.49 -0.36 83.64
C LYS A 6 49.29 0.01 82.20
N LYS A 7 48.96 -0.96 81.36
CA LYS A 7 48.52 -0.70 79.95
C LYS A 7 47.05 -0.37 79.99
N ALA A 8 46.71 0.87 79.53
CA ALA A 8 45.36 1.30 79.24
C ALA A 8 45.00 0.73 77.86
N CYS A 9 43.96 -0.10 77.75
CA CYS A 9 43.35 -0.51 76.51
C CYS A 9 42.36 0.56 76.13
N VAL A 10 42.67 1.36 75.10
CA VAL A 10 41.70 2.22 74.39
C VAL A 10 40.98 1.36 73.40
N GLY A 11 39.74 1.01 73.71
CA GLY A 11 38.84 0.34 72.75
C GLY A 11 38.39 1.30 71.63
N LEU A 12 38.91 1.06 70.43
CA LEU A 12 38.47 1.74 69.22
C LEU A 12 37.16 1.08 68.81
N PHE A 13 36.06 1.73 69.11
CA PHE A 13 34.73 1.32 68.61
C PHE A 13 34.61 1.83 67.17
N SER A 14 34.95 0.96 66.19
CA SER A 14 34.73 1.21 64.80
C SER A 14 33.22 1.13 64.55
N MET A 15 32.60 2.30 64.45
CA MET A 15 31.20 2.45 64.01
C MET A 15 31.13 2.16 62.51
N LEU A 16 30.84 0.91 62.14
CA LEU A 16 30.51 0.54 60.77
C LEU A 16 29.12 1.11 60.47
N ALA A 17 29.08 2.31 59.93
CA ALA A 17 27.84 2.85 59.33
C ALA A 17 27.55 2.02 58.08
N ILE A 18 26.69 1.03 58.21
CA ILE A 18 26.05 0.36 57.10
C ILE A 18 25.11 1.41 56.50
N PHE A 19 25.54 2.06 55.43
CA PHE A 19 24.61 2.80 54.55
C PHE A 19 23.71 1.75 53.88
N CYS A 20 22.62 1.39 54.53
CA CYS A 20 21.46 0.87 53.83
C CYS A 20 20.98 2.00 52.92
N SER A 21 21.47 2.04 51.69
CA SER A 21 20.84 2.76 50.64
C SER A 21 19.51 2.03 50.39
N CYS A 22 18.46 2.43 51.09
CA CYS A 22 17.08 2.16 50.67
C CYS A 22 16.89 2.98 49.43
N GLY A 23 17.32 2.47 48.27
CA GLY A 23 16.78 2.92 47.03
C GLY A 23 15.27 2.70 47.10
N GLU A 24 14.47 3.74 46.93
CA GLU A 24 13.04 3.57 46.69
C GLU A 24 12.86 2.52 45.61
N ASP A 25 12.09 1.49 45.88
CA ASP A 25 11.68 0.54 44.84
C ASP A 25 10.78 1.25 43.87
N ARG A 26 11.30 1.60 42.69
CA ARG A 26 10.59 2.29 41.58
C ARG A 26 10.14 1.33 40.52
N THR A 27 10.04 0.04 40.82
CA THR A 27 9.64 -0.98 39.85
C THR A 27 8.25 -0.69 39.31
N ASP A 28 7.29 -0.32 40.15
CA ASP A 28 5.92 0.00 39.72
C ASP A 28 5.90 1.26 38.84
N GLU A 29 6.68 2.29 39.18
CA GLU A 29 6.82 3.50 38.37
C GLU A 29 7.46 3.20 37.00
N PHE A 30 8.45 2.30 36.96
CA PHE A 30 9.05 1.85 35.73
C PHE A 30 8.05 1.11 34.83
N ILE A 31 7.35 0.12 35.41
CA ILE A 31 6.34 -0.66 34.69
C ILE A 31 5.26 0.27 34.11
N GLU A 32 4.73 1.19 34.92
CA GLU A 32 3.67 2.12 34.46
C GLU A 32 4.15 3.04 33.32
N LYS A 33 5.39 3.52 33.37
CA LYS A 33 5.96 4.41 32.35
C LYS A 33 6.38 3.74 31.05
N THR A 34 6.49 2.41 31.05
CA THR A 34 7.04 1.64 29.93
C THR A 34 6.12 0.52 29.47
N LYS A 35 4.85 0.49 29.97
CA LYS A 35 3.89 -0.56 29.65
C LYS A 35 3.59 -0.70 28.17
N ASP A 36 3.53 0.43 27.46
CA ASP A 36 3.28 0.50 26.03
C ASP A 36 4.44 -0.12 25.22
N THR A 37 5.68 0.22 25.55
CA THR A 37 6.87 -0.34 24.90
C THR A 37 7.12 -1.78 25.28
N HIS A 38 6.74 -2.23 26.49
CA HIS A 38 6.78 -3.64 26.86
C HIS A 38 5.76 -4.45 26.06
N TRP A 39 4.51 -3.98 25.98
CA TRP A 39 3.48 -4.60 25.14
C TRP A 39 3.94 -4.71 23.69
N LEU A 40 4.51 -3.63 23.15
CA LEU A 40 5.04 -3.59 21.79
C LEU A 40 6.14 -4.66 21.61
N TYR A 41 7.08 -4.76 22.55
CA TYR A 41 8.15 -5.76 22.51
C TYR A 41 7.59 -7.18 22.53
N ASP A 42 6.61 -7.45 23.39
CA ASP A 42 5.98 -8.77 23.53
C ASP A 42 5.31 -9.20 22.21
N ILE A 43 4.54 -8.29 21.58
CA ILE A 43 3.94 -8.57 20.26
C ILE A 43 5.02 -8.85 19.21
N MET A 44 6.04 -7.99 19.12
CA MET A 44 7.13 -8.18 18.16
C MET A 44 7.89 -9.48 18.40
N ASN A 45 8.22 -9.80 19.65
CA ASN A 45 8.92 -11.01 19.99
C ASN A 45 8.10 -12.28 19.72
N GLU A 46 6.77 -12.21 19.79
CA GLU A 46 5.91 -13.37 19.62
C GLU A 46 5.45 -13.54 18.16
N TRP A 47 5.05 -12.46 17.50
CA TRP A 47 4.36 -12.51 16.21
C TRP A 47 5.21 -12.11 15.02
N TYR A 48 6.22 -11.23 15.21
CA TYR A 48 7.00 -10.71 14.11
C TYR A 48 7.71 -11.82 13.33
N LEU A 49 7.57 -11.82 12.01
CA LEU A 49 8.14 -12.88 11.16
C LEU A 49 9.65 -13.04 11.34
N TRP A 50 10.34 -11.93 11.50
CA TRP A 50 11.79 -11.87 11.68
C TRP A 50 12.20 -11.56 13.14
N TYR A 51 11.46 -12.09 14.11
CA TYR A 51 11.73 -11.81 15.53
C TYR A 51 13.17 -12.18 15.95
N SER A 52 13.79 -13.19 15.32
CA SER A 52 15.17 -13.59 15.57
C SER A 52 16.21 -12.60 15.07
N GLU A 53 15.82 -11.73 14.11
CA GLU A 53 16.65 -10.68 13.51
C GLU A 53 16.47 -9.32 14.17
N MET A 54 15.59 -9.22 15.17
CA MET A 54 15.37 -7.97 15.90
C MET A 54 16.65 -7.50 16.59
N ALA A 55 16.85 -6.18 16.61
CA ALA A 55 17.91 -5.60 17.39
C ALA A 55 17.70 -5.89 18.90
N PRO A 56 18.74 -6.32 19.63
CA PRO A 56 18.58 -6.64 21.03
C PRO A 56 18.22 -5.41 21.87
N VAL A 57 17.28 -5.60 22.80
CA VAL A 57 17.01 -4.62 23.86
C VAL A 57 18.06 -4.86 24.95
N SER A 58 19.12 -4.05 24.96
CA SER A 58 20.30 -4.26 25.81
C SER A 58 20.23 -3.53 27.15
N SER A 59 19.28 -2.60 27.29
CA SER A 59 19.13 -1.78 28.49
C SER A 59 17.68 -1.51 28.80
N TYR A 60 17.33 -1.49 30.12
CA TYR A 60 16.02 -1.03 30.58
C TYR A 60 15.71 0.42 30.11
N LYS A 61 16.72 1.21 29.79
CA LYS A 61 16.54 2.58 29.26
C LYS A 61 15.94 2.60 27.87
N ASP A 62 16.06 1.53 27.12
CA ASP A 62 15.50 1.42 25.77
C ASP A 62 13.97 1.53 25.80
N TYR A 63 13.33 1.01 26.85
CA TYR A 63 11.87 1.07 27.04
C TYR A 63 11.31 2.48 27.31
N PHE A 64 12.18 3.47 27.62
CA PHE A 64 11.75 4.87 27.76
C PHE A 64 11.76 5.67 26.45
N ALA A 65 12.09 5.03 25.33
CA ALA A 65 11.95 5.66 24.02
C ALA A 65 10.47 5.87 23.67
N THR A 66 10.18 6.79 22.72
CA THR A 66 8.82 6.85 22.19
C THR A 66 8.49 5.53 21.48
N PRO A 67 7.20 5.10 21.46
CA PRO A 67 6.80 3.85 20.81
C PRO A 67 7.31 3.72 19.38
N GLU A 68 7.27 4.78 18.56
CA GLU A 68 7.76 4.75 17.19
C GLU A 68 9.27 4.53 17.11
N LYS A 69 10.04 5.20 17.96
CA LYS A 69 11.50 5.01 18.00
C LYS A 69 11.87 3.61 18.46
N PHE A 70 11.13 3.11 19.46
CA PHE A 70 11.35 1.77 19.98
C PHE A 70 10.99 0.70 18.94
N PHE A 71 9.82 0.83 18.28
CA PHE A 71 9.40 -0.04 17.20
C PHE A 71 10.42 -0.07 16.06
N ASN A 72 10.78 1.10 15.53
CA ASN A 72 11.75 1.20 14.43
C ASN A 72 13.13 0.63 14.79
N LYS A 73 13.53 0.67 16.07
CA LYS A 73 14.76 0.05 16.54
C LYS A 73 14.70 -1.48 16.45
N LEU A 74 13.52 -2.07 16.69
CA LEU A 74 13.36 -3.54 16.68
C LEU A 74 13.34 -4.12 15.27
N LEU A 75 12.97 -3.34 14.26
CA LEU A 75 12.78 -3.84 12.90
C LEU A 75 14.06 -4.45 12.32
N TYR A 76 13.88 -5.59 11.67
CA TYR A 76 14.87 -6.18 10.78
C TYR A 76 15.18 -5.22 9.63
N LYS A 77 16.46 -5.08 9.27
CA LYS A 77 16.86 -4.11 8.21
C LYS A 77 16.27 -4.36 6.84
N GLY A 78 15.81 -5.58 6.58
CA GLY A 78 15.15 -5.95 5.32
C GLY A 78 13.64 -5.75 5.34
N ASP A 79 13.05 -5.40 6.49
CA ASP A 79 11.63 -5.13 6.61
C ASP A 79 11.32 -3.72 6.08
N LYS A 80 10.45 -3.65 5.08
CA LYS A 80 9.98 -2.42 4.45
C LYS A 80 8.51 -2.12 4.78
N TYR A 81 7.80 -3.03 5.47
CA TYR A 81 6.34 -3.07 5.47
C TYR A 81 5.70 -3.04 6.85
N SER A 82 6.45 -3.38 7.91
CA SER A 82 5.92 -3.21 9.27
C SER A 82 5.82 -1.74 9.65
N TYR A 83 4.72 -1.35 10.28
CA TYR A 83 4.52 0.03 10.71
C TYR A 83 3.72 0.12 12.01
N ILE A 84 3.73 1.29 12.63
CA ILE A 84 2.99 1.61 13.84
C ILE A 84 2.15 2.87 13.60
N GLU A 85 0.91 2.85 14.05
CA GLU A 85 0.06 4.05 14.13
C GLU A 85 0.06 4.54 15.58
N VAL A 86 0.29 5.84 15.75
CA VAL A 86 0.17 6.52 17.06
C VAL A 86 -1.01 7.46 16.99
N LEU A 87 -1.98 7.24 17.87
CA LEU A 87 -3.19 8.03 17.95
C LEU A 87 -3.02 9.14 18.97
N ASP A 88 -3.66 10.26 18.73
CA ASP A 88 -3.79 11.30 19.73
C ASP A 88 -4.63 10.78 20.90
N LYS A 89 -4.05 10.77 22.10
CA LYS A 89 -4.70 10.25 23.33
C LYS A 89 -5.90 11.10 23.78
N GLU A 90 -5.97 12.38 23.38
CA GLU A 90 -7.06 13.27 23.79
C GLU A 90 -8.29 13.12 22.86
N THR A 91 -8.07 12.83 21.59
CA THR A 91 -9.15 12.75 20.61
C THR A 91 -9.52 11.32 20.23
N GLY A 92 -8.67 10.33 20.54
CA GLY A 92 -8.86 8.93 20.11
C GLY A 92 -8.91 8.76 18.59
N THR A 93 -8.71 9.86 17.88
CA THR A 93 -8.64 9.87 16.43
C THR A 93 -7.22 9.52 16.00
N ARG A 94 -7.11 8.76 14.92
CA ARG A 94 -5.84 8.61 14.21
C ARG A 94 -5.24 10.00 14.03
N SER A 95 -3.99 10.16 14.44
CA SER A 95 -3.29 11.43 14.26
C SER A 95 -3.11 11.63 12.78
N ILE A 96 -3.95 12.21 12.14
CA ILE A 96 -4.11 12.69 10.80
C ILE A 96 -5.54 12.32 10.44
N ASP A 97 -6.25 13.16 10.02
CA ASP A 97 -6.90 13.31 8.73
C ASP A 97 -6.80 12.11 7.76
N ALA A 98 -6.44 10.90 8.27
CA ALA A 98 -6.38 9.64 7.50
C ALA A 98 -7.75 9.25 6.93
N VAL A 99 -8.76 10.05 7.20
CA VAL A 99 -10.14 9.81 6.82
C VAL A 99 -10.66 10.91 5.91
N SER A 100 -9.98 12.06 5.80
CA SER A 100 -10.39 13.12 4.88
C SER A 100 -9.47 13.21 3.66
N SER A 101 -10.03 13.40 2.48
CA SER A 101 -9.28 13.53 1.24
C SER A 101 -9.92 14.56 0.33
N TYR A 102 -9.12 15.19 -0.54
CA TYR A 102 -9.64 15.92 -1.68
C TYR A 102 -10.04 14.98 -2.85
N GLY A 103 -9.68 13.70 -2.76
CA GLY A 103 -9.99 12.70 -3.78
C GLY A 103 -9.06 12.74 -5.00
N ILE A 104 -7.81 13.20 -4.83
CA ILE A 104 -6.81 13.26 -5.89
C ILE A 104 -5.72 12.24 -5.61
N ASP A 105 -5.48 11.33 -6.54
CA ASP A 105 -4.23 10.56 -6.61
C ASP A 105 -3.34 11.11 -7.73
N PHE A 106 -2.04 11.25 -7.43
CA PHE A 106 -1.12 11.96 -8.32
C PHE A 106 0.30 11.39 -8.31
N ALA A 107 1.02 11.65 -9.39
CA ALA A 107 2.46 11.46 -9.51
C ALA A 107 3.17 12.81 -9.52
N LEU A 108 4.23 12.95 -8.72
CA LEU A 108 4.98 14.19 -8.56
C LEU A 108 6.26 14.16 -9.39
N TYR A 109 6.49 15.21 -10.15
CA TYR A 109 7.64 15.32 -11.04
C TYR A 109 8.48 16.56 -10.72
N VAL A 110 9.76 16.48 -11.02
CA VAL A 110 10.58 17.68 -11.25
C VAL A 110 10.00 18.41 -12.44
N ASN A 111 10.15 19.74 -12.49
CA ASN A 111 9.61 20.53 -13.61
C ASN A 111 10.03 19.95 -14.96
N PRO A 112 9.08 19.39 -15.76
CA PRO A 112 9.40 18.74 -17.02
C PRO A 112 10.08 19.65 -18.05
N VAL A 113 9.86 20.95 -17.98
CA VAL A 113 10.45 21.92 -18.95
C VAL A 113 11.92 22.16 -18.66
N THR A 114 12.28 22.35 -17.38
CA THR A 114 13.66 22.68 -17.01
C THR A 114 14.49 21.45 -16.65
N ASN A 115 13.84 20.36 -16.22
CA ASN A 115 14.43 19.13 -15.71
C ASN A 115 15.56 19.36 -14.69
N SER A 116 15.46 20.44 -13.90
CA SER A 116 16.47 20.83 -12.92
C SER A 116 16.30 20.06 -11.62
N GLN A 117 17.15 19.08 -11.37
CA GLN A 117 17.14 18.26 -10.15
C GLN A 117 17.45 19.07 -8.88
N SER A 118 18.10 20.20 -9.01
CA SER A 118 18.41 21.11 -7.88
C SER A 118 17.25 22.02 -7.51
N SER A 119 16.21 22.14 -8.36
CA SER A 119 15.00 22.91 -8.07
C SER A 119 14.14 22.20 -7.03
N THR A 120 13.55 22.95 -6.11
CA THR A 120 12.51 22.47 -5.20
C THR A 120 11.12 22.48 -5.86
N GLU A 121 10.94 23.18 -6.98
CA GLU A 121 9.67 23.26 -7.72
C GLU A 121 9.25 21.87 -8.20
N ARG A 122 7.96 21.58 -8.05
CA ARG A 122 7.33 20.31 -8.44
C ARG A 122 6.07 20.57 -9.23
N PHE A 123 5.69 19.55 -10.01
CA PHE A 123 4.44 19.50 -10.75
C PHE A 123 3.80 18.15 -10.45
N ALA A 124 2.54 18.15 -10.02
CA ALA A 124 1.80 16.92 -9.79
C ALA A 124 0.93 16.61 -11.02
N ARG A 125 1.03 15.40 -11.54
CA ARG A 125 0.14 14.91 -12.58
C ARG A 125 -0.95 14.07 -11.95
N VAL A 126 -2.19 14.40 -12.18
CA VAL A 126 -3.36 13.68 -11.66
C VAL A 126 -3.45 12.32 -12.32
N LEU A 127 -3.40 11.24 -11.54
CA LEU A 127 -3.55 9.85 -12.00
C LEU A 127 -5.03 9.49 -12.10
N TYR A 128 -5.79 9.77 -11.07
CA TYR A 128 -7.26 9.69 -11.09
C TYR A 128 -7.86 10.58 -10.01
N VAL A 129 -9.19 10.78 -10.11
CA VAL A 129 -9.96 11.56 -9.15
C VAL A 129 -11.14 10.71 -8.71
N LEU A 130 -11.35 10.62 -7.41
CA LEU A 130 -12.48 9.90 -6.86
C LEU A 130 -13.79 10.62 -7.24
N PRO A 131 -14.83 9.89 -7.66
CA PRO A 131 -16.16 10.45 -7.82
C PRO A 131 -16.66 11.12 -6.54
N GLU A 132 -17.55 12.10 -6.66
CA GLU A 132 -18.18 12.77 -5.53
C GLU A 132 -17.18 13.38 -4.51
N SER A 133 -15.98 13.73 -4.97
CA SER A 133 -14.92 14.33 -4.16
C SER A 133 -14.82 15.84 -4.39
N PRO A 134 -14.21 16.59 -3.45
CA PRO A 134 -13.92 18.01 -3.66
C PRO A 134 -13.19 18.29 -4.97
N ALA A 135 -12.29 17.41 -5.38
CA ALA A 135 -11.55 17.53 -6.64
C ALA A 135 -12.44 17.31 -7.87
N ALA A 136 -13.34 16.32 -7.81
CA ALA A 136 -14.30 16.08 -8.89
C ALA A 136 -15.24 17.27 -9.06
N GLU A 137 -15.77 17.82 -7.96
CA GLU A 137 -16.64 19.00 -7.95
C GLU A 137 -15.91 20.24 -8.47
N ALA A 138 -14.61 20.40 -8.16
CA ALA A 138 -13.78 21.48 -8.70
C ALA A 138 -13.45 21.30 -10.20
N GLY A 139 -13.80 20.16 -10.79
CA GLY A 139 -13.54 19.86 -12.20
C GLY A 139 -12.10 19.39 -12.49
N ILE A 140 -11.36 18.97 -11.46
CA ILE A 140 -10.04 18.35 -11.63
C ILE A 140 -10.23 16.99 -12.30
N ARG A 141 -9.34 16.65 -13.24
CA ARG A 141 -9.44 15.44 -14.06
C ARG A 141 -8.09 14.76 -14.23
N ARG A 142 -8.14 13.45 -14.51
CA ARG A 142 -6.98 12.64 -14.90
C ARG A 142 -6.16 13.35 -15.98
N GLY A 143 -4.85 13.31 -15.83
CA GLY A 143 -3.89 13.88 -16.77
C GLY A 143 -3.62 15.37 -16.61
N GLN A 144 -4.43 16.11 -15.84
CA GLN A 144 -4.12 17.50 -15.54
C GLN A 144 -2.85 17.63 -14.72
N TRP A 145 -2.13 18.72 -14.94
CA TRP A 145 -0.97 19.08 -14.17
C TRP A 145 -1.34 20.13 -13.13
N ILE A 146 -0.93 19.90 -11.88
CA ILE A 146 -1.06 20.85 -10.78
C ILE A 146 0.30 21.46 -10.52
N SER A 147 0.37 22.80 -10.58
CA SER A 147 1.59 23.58 -10.40
C SER A 147 1.62 24.38 -9.09
N GLY A 148 0.49 24.47 -8.38
CA GLY A 148 0.40 25.25 -7.14
C GLY A 148 -0.82 24.88 -6.31
N ILE A 149 -0.74 25.23 -5.02
CA ILE A 149 -1.81 25.09 -4.03
C ILE A 149 -1.77 26.26 -3.05
N GLY A 150 -2.94 26.77 -2.65
CA GLY A 150 -3.05 27.89 -1.69
C GLY A 150 -2.41 29.18 -2.16
N GLY A 151 -2.33 29.41 -3.48
CA GLY A 151 -1.68 30.57 -4.08
C GLY A 151 -0.14 30.47 -4.15
N GLU A 152 0.45 29.37 -3.70
CA GLU A 152 1.89 29.13 -3.75
C GLU A 152 2.23 28.06 -4.81
N LYS A 153 3.44 28.12 -5.36
CA LYS A 153 3.98 27.08 -6.24
C LYS A 153 4.10 25.76 -5.49
N LEU A 154 3.83 24.67 -6.20
CA LEU A 154 4.04 23.33 -5.68
C LEU A 154 5.53 23.02 -5.57
N THR A 155 5.94 22.44 -4.45
CA THR A 155 7.34 22.18 -4.11
C THR A 155 7.49 20.81 -3.43
N SER A 156 8.75 20.36 -3.29
CA SER A 156 9.08 19.15 -2.51
C SER A 156 8.73 19.26 -1.00
N LYS A 157 8.23 20.40 -0.52
CA LYS A 157 7.90 20.62 0.90
C LYS A 157 6.41 20.73 1.17
N ASN A 158 5.61 21.13 0.17
CA ASN A 158 4.17 21.40 0.36
C ASN A 158 3.25 20.50 -0.50
N TYR A 159 3.78 19.58 -1.30
CA TYR A 159 2.98 18.71 -2.18
C TYR A 159 1.96 17.83 -1.41
N THR A 160 2.24 17.51 -0.14
CA THR A 160 1.33 16.74 0.72
C THR A 160 0.02 17.47 1.00
N ALA A 161 0.00 18.81 0.86
CA ALA A 161 -1.23 19.60 0.94
C ALA A 161 -2.23 19.27 -0.18
N LEU A 162 -1.85 18.52 -1.22
CA LEU A 162 -2.76 17.99 -2.23
C LEU A 162 -3.59 16.80 -1.75
N ILE A 163 -3.25 16.19 -0.62
CA ILE A 163 -3.93 15.00 -0.11
C ILE A 163 -5.22 15.41 0.61
N ASN A 164 -5.10 16.34 1.57
CA ASN A 164 -6.21 16.83 2.37
C ASN A 164 -5.94 18.23 2.95
N GLY A 165 -6.96 18.86 3.50
CA GLY A 165 -6.84 20.15 4.19
C GLY A 165 -8.12 20.99 4.12
N PRO A 166 -8.05 22.26 4.52
CA PRO A 166 -9.16 23.20 4.45
C PRO A 166 -9.46 23.60 3.00
N GLU A 167 -10.56 24.35 2.81
CA GLU A 167 -10.83 25.01 1.53
C GLU A 167 -9.59 25.80 1.05
N THR A 168 -9.24 25.62 -0.23
CA THR A 168 -8.03 26.20 -0.83
C THR A 168 -8.20 26.42 -2.33
N THR A 169 -7.15 26.92 -2.97
CA THR A 169 -7.07 27.07 -4.42
C THR A 169 -6.04 26.09 -5.01
N ILE A 170 -6.33 25.55 -6.18
CA ILE A 170 -5.42 24.74 -6.99
C ILE A 170 -5.08 25.49 -8.27
N ASN A 171 -3.78 25.58 -8.57
CA ASN A 171 -3.33 26.07 -9.86
C ASN A 171 -3.06 24.88 -10.78
N THR A 172 -3.85 24.76 -11.87
CA THR A 172 -3.61 23.79 -12.93
C THR A 172 -2.83 24.43 -14.07
N SER A 173 -2.01 23.65 -14.75
CA SER A 173 -1.19 24.12 -15.87
C SER A 173 -1.28 23.12 -17.02
N VAL A 174 -1.16 23.61 -18.26
CA VAL A 174 -1.08 22.76 -19.45
C VAL A 174 0.36 22.75 -19.93
N LEU A 175 0.91 21.54 -20.08
CA LEU A 175 2.23 21.37 -20.68
C LEU A 175 2.05 21.30 -22.20
N ASN A 176 2.60 22.26 -22.91
CA ASN A 176 2.63 22.23 -24.36
C ASN A 176 3.84 21.41 -24.82
N TYR A 177 3.58 20.35 -25.57
CA TYR A 177 4.57 19.36 -26.02
C TYR A 177 4.57 19.17 -27.55
N GLN A 178 3.84 20.02 -28.30
CA GLN A 178 3.75 19.89 -29.77
C GLN A 178 5.12 20.01 -30.46
N ASN A 179 6.08 20.70 -29.85
CA ASN A 179 7.45 20.74 -30.28
C ASN A 179 8.36 20.17 -29.18
N PRO A 180 9.04 19.01 -29.40
CA PRO A 180 9.90 18.36 -28.43
C PRO A 180 11.07 19.22 -27.95
N ASP A 181 11.57 20.07 -28.83
CA ASP A 181 12.71 20.94 -28.55
C ASP A 181 12.29 22.22 -27.80
N SER A 182 10.98 22.42 -27.56
CA SER A 182 10.41 23.64 -27.00
C SER A 182 9.21 23.37 -26.12
N LEU A 183 9.40 22.59 -25.05
CA LEU A 183 8.37 22.42 -24.03
C LEU A 183 8.19 23.72 -23.24
N TYR A 184 6.94 24.08 -22.99
CA TYR A 184 6.61 25.21 -22.13
C TYR A 184 5.29 25.03 -21.41
N TRP A 185 5.13 25.73 -20.29
CA TRP A 185 3.89 25.78 -19.55
C TRP A 185 3.01 26.93 -20.07
N GLU A 186 1.76 26.63 -20.33
CA GLU A 186 0.74 27.65 -20.55
C GLU A 186 0.32 28.29 -19.22
N THR A 187 -0.32 29.45 -19.30
CA THR A 187 -0.77 30.20 -18.11
C THR A 187 -1.67 29.31 -17.24
N PRO A 188 -1.39 29.20 -15.94
CA PRO A 188 -2.19 28.37 -15.07
C PRO A 188 -3.60 28.93 -14.85
N ASP A 189 -4.58 28.03 -14.83
CA ASP A 189 -5.91 28.31 -14.30
C ASP A 189 -5.96 28.09 -12.80
N THR A 190 -6.87 28.80 -12.12
CA THR A 190 -7.08 28.66 -10.69
C THR A 190 -8.47 28.09 -10.42
N LEU A 191 -8.53 26.96 -9.75
CA LEU A 191 -9.76 26.27 -9.34
C LEU A 191 -9.95 26.44 -7.83
N GLN A 192 -11.19 26.61 -7.39
CA GLN A 192 -11.54 26.53 -5.97
C GLN A 192 -11.72 25.08 -5.56
N LEU A 193 -11.05 24.66 -4.51
CA LEU A 193 -11.12 23.32 -3.95
C LEU A 193 -11.78 23.41 -2.57
N ALA A 194 -12.95 22.80 -2.39
CA ALA A 194 -13.62 22.73 -1.11
C ALA A 194 -12.75 21.98 -0.07
N ALA A 195 -13.04 22.17 1.22
CA ALA A 195 -12.34 21.43 2.27
C ALA A 195 -12.48 19.92 2.07
N SER A 196 -11.43 19.19 2.38
CA SER A 196 -11.44 17.71 2.33
C SER A 196 -12.45 17.15 3.33
N TYR A 197 -13.06 16.00 2.97
CA TYR A 197 -13.96 15.25 3.84
C TYR A 197 -13.74 13.74 3.68
N HIS A 198 -14.40 12.95 4.52
CA HIS A 198 -14.36 11.50 4.38
C HIS A 198 -15.02 11.08 3.06
N LEU A 199 -14.28 10.38 2.23
CA LEU A 199 -14.74 9.84 0.97
C LEU A 199 -14.96 8.34 1.10
N ASP A 200 -16.06 7.86 0.54
CA ASP A 200 -16.23 6.45 0.25
C ASP A 200 -15.37 6.11 -0.98
N ASP A 201 -14.21 5.51 -0.73
CA ASP A 201 -13.29 5.09 -1.79
C ASP A 201 -13.73 3.71 -2.30
N ASN A 202 -14.83 3.67 -3.09
CA ASN A 202 -15.30 2.43 -3.70
C ASN A 202 -14.22 1.84 -4.61
N PRO A 203 -13.79 0.58 -4.38
CA PRO A 203 -12.67 -0.02 -5.09
C PRO A 203 -12.96 -0.34 -6.58
N PHE A 204 -14.22 -0.38 -6.99
CA PHE A 204 -14.64 -0.69 -8.36
C PHE A 204 -14.68 0.57 -9.22
N PHE A 205 -13.53 1.04 -9.68
CA PHE A 205 -13.43 2.30 -10.38
C PHE A 205 -14.04 2.26 -11.79
N VAL A 206 -13.83 1.16 -12.53
CA VAL A 206 -14.47 0.90 -13.82
C VAL A 206 -14.81 -0.59 -13.92
N ASP A 207 -16.06 -0.91 -14.26
CA ASP A 207 -16.47 -2.25 -14.65
C ASP A 207 -17.29 -2.19 -15.94
N THR A 208 -16.84 -2.89 -16.97
CA THR A 208 -17.52 -2.85 -18.28
C THR A 208 -17.21 -4.06 -19.15
N VAL A 209 -17.95 -4.21 -20.25
CA VAL A 209 -17.67 -5.21 -21.28
C VAL A 209 -17.58 -4.52 -22.62
N TYR A 210 -16.42 -4.59 -23.25
CA TYR A 210 -16.19 -4.08 -24.59
C TYR A 210 -16.58 -5.12 -25.65
N HIS A 211 -17.21 -4.64 -26.72
CA HIS A 211 -17.55 -5.42 -27.91
C HIS A 211 -16.72 -4.94 -29.07
N ILE A 212 -15.60 -5.61 -29.34
CA ILE A 212 -14.61 -5.18 -30.35
C ILE A 212 -14.28 -6.39 -31.24
N GLU A 213 -14.42 -6.21 -32.56
CA GLU A 213 -14.04 -7.22 -33.57
C GLU A 213 -14.53 -8.65 -33.26
N GLY A 214 -15.76 -8.77 -32.75
CA GLY A 214 -16.40 -10.04 -32.43
C GLY A 214 -16.00 -10.66 -31.08
N LYS A 215 -15.05 -10.08 -30.35
CA LYS A 215 -14.73 -10.42 -28.97
C LYS A 215 -15.60 -9.65 -27.96
N ARG A 216 -15.84 -10.28 -26.83
CA ARG A 216 -16.44 -9.66 -25.63
C ARG A 216 -15.38 -9.67 -24.56
N ILE A 217 -14.86 -8.49 -24.24
CA ILE A 217 -13.71 -8.30 -23.32
C ILE A 217 -14.25 -7.65 -22.06
N ALA A 218 -14.33 -8.41 -20.96
CA ALA A 218 -14.67 -7.85 -19.67
C ALA A 218 -13.44 -7.12 -19.10
N TYR A 219 -13.67 -5.94 -18.55
CA TYR A 219 -12.65 -5.10 -17.92
C TYR A 219 -13.11 -4.71 -16.52
N LEU A 220 -12.23 -4.92 -15.55
CA LEU A 220 -12.41 -4.48 -14.18
C LEU A 220 -11.18 -3.71 -13.74
N MET A 221 -11.35 -2.44 -13.39
CA MET A 221 -10.35 -1.68 -12.64
C MET A 221 -10.71 -1.71 -11.16
N TYR A 222 -9.83 -2.33 -10.37
CA TYR A 222 -10.02 -2.60 -8.94
C TYR A 222 -8.88 -2.00 -8.14
N ASN A 223 -9.16 -0.94 -7.35
CA ASN A 223 -8.13 -0.06 -6.82
C ASN A 223 -7.60 -0.48 -5.43
N HIS A 224 -8.35 -1.26 -4.65
CA HIS A 224 -7.87 -1.80 -3.37
C HIS A 224 -8.75 -2.94 -2.88
N PHE A 225 -8.18 -3.80 -2.03
CA PHE A 225 -8.86 -4.95 -1.46
C PHE A 225 -9.45 -4.58 -0.09
N THR A 226 -10.67 -4.09 -0.09
CA THR A 226 -11.43 -3.76 1.13
C THR A 226 -12.79 -4.44 1.12
N THR A 227 -13.33 -4.68 2.30
CA THR A 227 -14.56 -5.43 2.56
C THR A 227 -15.81 -4.56 2.46
N GLY A 228 -15.66 -3.25 2.75
CA GLY A 228 -16.74 -2.27 2.78
C GLY A 228 -16.22 -0.84 3.06
N PRO A 229 -17.13 0.16 3.13
CA PRO A 229 -16.79 1.58 3.29
C PRO A 229 -16.00 1.93 4.56
N GLY A 230 -16.19 1.17 5.63
CA GLY A 230 -15.49 1.39 6.90
C GLY A 230 -14.12 0.73 6.97
N ASP A 231 -13.71 -0.01 5.93
CA ASP A 231 -12.45 -0.75 5.88
C ASP A 231 -12.22 -1.65 7.12
N THR A 232 -13.28 -2.31 7.58
CA THR A 232 -13.22 -3.27 8.69
C THR A 232 -13.38 -4.71 8.19
N PRO A 233 -12.73 -5.71 8.82
CA PRO A 233 -12.77 -7.10 8.34
C PRO A 233 -14.17 -7.75 8.36
N THR A 234 -15.12 -7.16 9.09
CA THR A 234 -16.46 -7.72 9.25
C THR A 234 -17.47 -7.21 8.22
N GLU A 235 -17.12 -6.19 7.45
CA GLU A 235 -17.98 -5.68 6.37
C GLU A 235 -18.01 -6.66 5.19
N THR A 236 -19.05 -6.58 4.38
CA THR A 236 -19.25 -7.52 3.26
C THR A 236 -19.77 -6.82 1.99
N GLU A 237 -20.01 -5.52 2.06
CA GLU A 237 -20.67 -4.74 1.01
C GLU A 237 -19.93 -4.85 -0.31
N TYR A 238 -18.62 -4.62 -0.32
CA TYR A 238 -17.84 -4.67 -1.55
C TYR A 238 -17.61 -6.08 -2.05
N ASN A 239 -17.53 -7.08 -1.18
CA ASN A 239 -17.53 -8.47 -1.62
C ASN A 239 -18.88 -8.88 -2.26
N ALA A 240 -19.99 -8.31 -1.81
CA ALA A 240 -21.29 -8.51 -2.43
C ALA A 240 -21.39 -7.79 -3.78
N GLU A 241 -20.91 -6.56 -3.88
CA GLU A 241 -20.83 -5.79 -5.12
C GLU A 241 -19.95 -6.49 -6.15
N MET A 242 -18.78 -6.98 -5.76
CA MET A 242 -17.89 -7.77 -6.62
C MET A 242 -18.64 -8.95 -7.27
N LYS A 243 -19.41 -9.71 -6.49
CA LYS A 243 -20.21 -10.83 -7.01
C LYS A 243 -21.27 -10.36 -8.01
N GLN A 244 -21.91 -9.22 -7.78
CA GLN A 244 -22.88 -8.64 -8.72
C GLN A 244 -22.21 -8.19 -10.04
N ILE A 245 -21.03 -7.56 -9.97
CA ILE A 245 -20.22 -7.20 -11.14
C ILE A 245 -19.90 -8.47 -11.94
N PHE A 246 -19.39 -9.51 -11.29
CA PHE A 246 -19.06 -10.77 -11.94
C PHE A 246 -20.27 -11.53 -12.49
N ALA A 247 -21.44 -11.39 -11.86
CA ALA A 247 -22.70 -11.93 -12.41
C ALA A 247 -23.07 -11.24 -13.74
N ARG A 248 -22.88 -9.90 -13.85
CA ARG A 248 -23.06 -9.17 -15.13
C ARG A 248 -22.05 -9.62 -16.18
N PHE A 249 -20.78 -9.78 -15.80
CA PHE A 249 -19.76 -10.30 -16.70
C PHE A 249 -20.11 -11.71 -17.19
N LYS A 250 -20.50 -12.61 -16.29
CA LYS A 250 -20.90 -13.98 -16.65
C LYS A 250 -22.06 -14.01 -17.63
N GLN A 251 -23.05 -13.13 -17.43
CA GLN A 251 -24.19 -13.01 -18.37
C GLN A 251 -23.73 -12.52 -19.75
N ALA A 252 -22.74 -11.63 -19.81
CA ALA A 252 -22.17 -11.16 -21.08
C ALA A 252 -21.31 -12.24 -21.76
N ALA A 253 -20.94 -13.32 -21.07
CA ALA A 253 -20.10 -14.41 -21.56
C ALA A 253 -18.80 -13.91 -22.24
N PRO A 254 -17.89 -13.29 -21.48
CA PRO A 254 -16.68 -12.69 -22.04
C PRO A 254 -15.77 -13.75 -22.66
N THR A 255 -15.11 -13.38 -23.77
CA THR A 255 -14.08 -14.19 -24.41
C THR A 255 -12.71 -13.98 -23.80
N ASP A 256 -12.48 -12.80 -23.24
CA ASP A 256 -11.23 -12.37 -22.62
C ASP A 256 -11.55 -11.51 -21.38
N PHE A 257 -10.62 -11.44 -20.44
CA PHE A 257 -10.76 -10.67 -19.20
C PHE A 257 -9.52 -9.86 -18.91
N ILE A 258 -9.71 -8.57 -18.61
CA ILE A 258 -8.66 -7.64 -18.18
C ILE A 258 -8.93 -7.25 -16.73
N LEU A 259 -7.96 -7.48 -15.85
CA LEU A 259 -7.94 -7.00 -14.49
C LEU A 259 -6.92 -5.87 -14.38
N ASP A 260 -7.39 -4.66 -14.09
CA ASP A 260 -6.52 -3.50 -13.93
C ASP A 260 -6.22 -3.27 -12.45
N LEU A 261 -5.00 -3.58 -12.05
CA LEU A 261 -4.47 -3.44 -10.69
C LEU A 261 -3.35 -2.39 -10.63
N ARG A 262 -3.20 -1.54 -11.66
CA ARG A 262 -2.06 -0.58 -11.73
C ARG A 262 -1.99 0.38 -10.54
N TYR A 263 -3.10 0.66 -9.88
CA TYR A 263 -3.17 1.54 -8.72
C TYR A 263 -3.59 0.79 -7.43
N ASN A 264 -3.50 -0.53 -7.43
CA ASN A 264 -3.97 -1.35 -6.32
C ASN A 264 -2.83 -1.75 -5.37
N PRO A 265 -2.71 -1.14 -4.18
CA PRO A 265 -1.66 -1.45 -3.20
C PRO A 265 -1.92 -2.73 -2.39
N GLY A 266 -3.02 -3.42 -2.64
CA GLY A 266 -3.41 -4.59 -1.86
C GLY A 266 -4.57 -4.33 -0.89
N GLY A 267 -4.56 -4.97 0.27
CA GLY A 267 -5.59 -4.92 1.29
C GLY A 267 -5.88 -6.28 1.90
N TYR A 268 -7.15 -6.59 2.18
CA TYR A 268 -7.54 -7.85 2.82
C TYR A 268 -7.37 -9.07 1.90
N LEU A 269 -6.72 -10.09 2.44
CA LEU A 269 -6.48 -11.35 1.72
C LEU A 269 -7.77 -12.13 1.47
N SER A 270 -8.77 -12.00 2.33
CA SER A 270 -10.12 -12.57 2.13
C SER A 270 -10.80 -12.01 0.87
N CYS A 271 -10.67 -10.71 0.60
CA CYS A 271 -11.17 -10.12 -0.65
C CYS A 271 -10.43 -10.67 -1.88
N ALA A 272 -9.10 -10.90 -1.76
CA ALA A 272 -8.34 -11.56 -2.81
C ALA A 272 -8.80 -13.01 -3.04
N GLN A 273 -9.15 -13.75 -1.99
CA GLN A 273 -9.71 -15.09 -2.12
C GLN A 273 -11.04 -15.09 -2.89
N VAL A 274 -11.93 -14.13 -2.60
CA VAL A 274 -13.20 -13.97 -3.35
C VAL A 274 -12.91 -13.71 -4.82
N LEU A 275 -12.05 -12.73 -5.15
CA LEU A 275 -11.71 -12.40 -6.52
C LEU A 275 -11.04 -13.57 -7.24
N ALA A 276 -10.09 -14.25 -6.60
CA ALA A 276 -9.44 -15.42 -7.15
C ALA A 276 -10.44 -16.54 -7.45
N SER A 277 -11.39 -16.81 -6.56
CA SER A 277 -12.44 -17.81 -6.75
C SER A 277 -13.40 -17.44 -7.90
N LEU A 278 -13.65 -16.16 -8.12
CA LEU A 278 -14.47 -15.67 -9.23
C LEU A 278 -13.76 -15.81 -10.60
N LEU A 279 -12.43 -15.69 -10.62
CA LEU A 279 -11.61 -15.76 -11.83
C LEU A 279 -11.18 -17.18 -12.20
N ALA A 280 -10.83 -17.99 -11.21
CA ALA A 280 -10.18 -19.29 -11.39
C ALA A 280 -11.01 -20.28 -12.24
N PRO A 281 -10.35 -21.19 -12.97
CA PRO A 281 -11.04 -22.30 -13.60
C PRO A 281 -11.70 -23.17 -12.53
N GLN A 282 -12.91 -23.70 -12.83
CA GLN A 282 -13.70 -24.50 -11.88
C GLN A 282 -12.94 -25.71 -11.33
N ARG A 283 -11.99 -26.28 -12.10
CA ARG A 283 -11.13 -27.37 -11.64
C ARG A 283 -10.23 -27.01 -10.46
N ALA A 284 -10.06 -25.71 -10.16
CA ALA A 284 -9.26 -25.24 -9.03
C ALA A 284 -10.06 -25.21 -7.71
N PHE A 285 -11.39 -25.31 -7.73
CA PHE A 285 -12.18 -25.32 -6.50
C PHE A 285 -11.74 -26.45 -5.57
N GLY A 286 -11.54 -26.12 -4.30
CA GLY A 286 -10.99 -26.98 -3.27
C GLY A 286 -9.47 -27.10 -3.25
N GLN A 287 -8.77 -26.51 -4.22
CA GLN A 287 -7.30 -26.40 -4.21
C GLN A 287 -6.87 -25.14 -3.45
N ILE A 288 -5.62 -25.10 -3.05
CA ILE A 288 -5.05 -23.95 -2.32
C ILE A 288 -4.89 -22.77 -3.28
N PHE A 289 -5.52 -21.64 -2.93
CA PHE A 289 -5.26 -20.32 -3.53
C PHE A 289 -3.97 -19.74 -2.98
N CYS A 290 -3.85 -19.65 -1.65
CA CYS A 290 -2.63 -19.26 -0.97
C CYS A 290 -2.53 -19.90 0.40
N SER A 291 -1.32 -19.98 0.95
CA SER A 291 -1.05 -20.36 2.33
C SER A 291 -0.19 -19.32 3.03
N LEU A 292 -0.38 -19.22 4.33
CA LEU A 292 0.31 -18.33 5.22
C LEU A 292 1.21 -19.14 6.15
N GLU A 293 2.51 -18.84 6.16
CA GLU A 293 3.47 -19.40 7.10
C GLU A 293 3.96 -18.32 8.07
N PHE A 294 3.61 -18.49 9.33
CA PHE A 294 4.04 -17.66 10.43
C PHE A 294 5.44 -18.09 10.90
N ASN A 295 6.03 -17.31 11.81
CA ASN A 295 7.27 -17.70 12.45
C ASN A 295 7.10 -19.00 13.27
N ASP A 296 8.21 -19.60 13.73
CA ASP A 296 8.22 -20.90 14.42
C ASP A 296 7.45 -20.90 15.75
N LYS A 297 7.34 -19.74 16.43
CA LYS A 297 6.53 -19.58 17.66
C LYS A 297 5.01 -19.59 17.38
N LYS A 298 4.63 -19.27 16.17
CA LYS A 298 3.22 -19.17 15.70
C LYS A 298 2.91 -20.19 14.60
N SER A 299 3.68 -21.23 14.46
CA SER A 299 3.43 -22.26 13.43
C SER A 299 2.07 -22.96 13.55
N SER A 300 1.41 -22.89 14.72
CA SER A 300 0.02 -23.34 14.90
C SER A 300 -1.00 -22.47 14.17
N GLU A 301 -0.64 -21.23 13.82
CA GLU A 301 -1.48 -20.27 13.09
C GLU A 301 -1.34 -20.42 11.57
N ASN A 302 -0.43 -21.29 11.10
CA ASN A 302 -0.29 -21.57 9.66
C ASN A 302 -1.64 -21.99 9.09
N MET A 303 -2.03 -21.35 7.97
CA MET A 303 -3.33 -21.59 7.38
C MET A 303 -3.28 -21.60 5.86
N SER A 304 -4.27 -22.22 5.24
CA SER A 304 -4.43 -22.20 3.78
C SER A 304 -5.83 -21.70 3.43
N MET A 305 -5.89 -20.85 2.43
CA MET A 305 -7.11 -20.34 1.82
C MET A 305 -7.34 -21.05 0.49
N LEU A 306 -8.52 -21.56 0.28
CA LEU A 306 -8.85 -22.36 -0.90
C LEU A 306 -9.60 -21.53 -1.95
N TYR A 307 -9.57 -21.94 -3.19
CA TYR A 307 -10.59 -21.50 -4.14
C TYR A 307 -11.91 -22.12 -3.74
N GLU A 308 -12.91 -21.31 -3.46
CA GLU A 308 -14.18 -21.77 -2.93
C GLU A 308 -15.35 -21.39 -3.84
N GLU A 309 -16.10 -22.38 -4.32
CA GLU A 309 -17.30 -22.15 -5.12
C GLU A 309 -18.35 -21.33 -4.34
N GLY A 310 -18.49 -21.57 -3.04
CA GLY A 310 -19.43 -20.87 -2.16
C GLY A 310 -19.20 -19.36 -2.10
N LEU A 311 -17.95 -18.90 -2.25
CA LEU A 311 -17.61 -17.48 -2.25
C LEU A 311 -18.05 -16.76 -3.52
N THR A 312 -18.32 -17.48 -4.62
CA THR A 312 -18.61 -16.87 -5.91
C THR A 312 -20.07 -16.44 -6.10
N GLY A 313 -20.97 -16.90 -5.26
CA GLY A 313 -22.43 -16.69 -5.49
C GLY A 313 -22.90 -17.19 -6.86
N GLY A 314 -22.20 -18.15 -7.46
CA GLY A 314 -22.48 -18.68 -8.78
C GLY A 314 -21.95 -17.81 -9.94
N ALA A 315 -21.20 -16.74 -9.66
CA ALA A 315 -20.71 -15.79 -10.65
C ALA A 315 -19.30 -16.09 -11.19
N ASN A 316 -18.72 -17.26 -10.86
CA ASN A 316 -17.40 -17.66 -11.38
C ASN A 316 -17.37 -17.64 -12.91
N LEU A 317 -16.34 -17.03 -13.49
CA LEU A 317 -16.12 -16.88 -14.94
C LEU A 317 -15.41 -18.08 -15.57
N ASN A 318 -14.82 -18.96 -14.75
CA ASN A 318 -14.12 -20.17 -15.23
C ASN A 318 -13.04 -19.84 -16.28
N LEU A 319 -12.19 -18.88 -15.99
CA LEU A 319 -11.19 -18.41 -16.95
C LEU A 319 -10.01 -19.38 -17.05
N SER A 320 -9.47 -19.50 -18.27
CA SER A 320 -8.21 -20.21 -18.51
C SER A 320 -7.02 -19.26 -18.76
N ARG A 321 -7.29 -17.97 -18.95
CA ARG A 321 -6.30 -16.92 -19.19
C ARG A 321 -6.81 -15.60 -18.64
N ILE A 322 -5.88 -14.73 -18.20
CA ILE A 322 -6.18 -13.39 -17.72
C ILE A 322 -5.08 -12.41 -18.17
N TYR A 323 -5.48 -11.19 -18.46
CA TYR A 323 -4.57 -10.06 -18.68
C TYR A 323 -4.63 -9.18 -17.45
N VAL A 324 -3.49 -8.85 -16.85
CA VAL A 324 -3.41 -8.01 -15.66
C VAL A 324 -2.59 -6.78 -15.97
N ILE A 325 -3.18 -5.60 -15.80
CA ILE A 325 -2.46 -4.34 -15.91
C ILE A 325 -1.82 -4.06 -14.56
N THR A 326 -0.50 -3.86 -14.55
CA THR A 326 0.32 -3.73 -13.34
C THR A 326 1.17 -2.47 -13.36
N SER A 327 1.56 -2.01 -12.17
CA SER A 327 2.58 -0.97 -11.99
C SER A 327 3.41 -1.24 -10.73
N GLU A 328 4.39 -0.38 -10.45
CA GLU A 328 5.14 -0.39 -9.17
C GLU A 328 4.23 -0.20 -7.94
N SER A 329 3.00 0.28 -8.13
CA SER A 329 2.00 0.38 -7.06
C SER A 329 1.15 -0.88 -6.89
N THR A 330 1.26 -1.85 -7.79
CA THR A 330 0.59 -3.16 -7.66
C THR A 330 1.32 -3.97 -6.60
N ALA A 331 0.70 -4.19 -5.44
CA ALA A 331 1.37 -4.79 -4.30
C ALA A 331 0.50 -5.80 -3.55
N SER A 332 1.14 -6.75 -2.84
CA SER A 332 0.51 -7.45 -1.73
C SER A 332 -0.65 -8.37 -2.14
N ALA A 333 -1.90 -8.10 -1.73
CA ALA A 333 -3.07 -8.89 -2.13
C ALA A 333 -3.25 -8.93 -3.66
N SER A 334 -2.89 -7.84 -4.37
CA SER A 334 -2.84 -7.84 -5.85
C SER A 334 -1.84 -8.85 -6.38
N GLU A 335 -0.67 -8.93 -5.76
CA GLU A 335 0.37 -9.90 -6.15
C GLU A 335 -0.02 -11.32 -5.74
N SER A 336 -0.82 -11.48 -4.67
CA SER A 336 -1.38 -12.78 -4.29
C SER A 336 -2.37 -13.31 -5.33
N ILE A 337 -3.13 -12.44 -6.01
CA ILE A 337 -3.97 -12.84 -7.17
C ILE A 337 -3.07 -13.39 -8.28
N ILE A 338 -2.01 -12.67 -8.64
CA ILE A 338 -1.08 -13.09 -9.70
C ILE A 338 -0.43 -14.43 -9.32
N ASN A 339 0.14 -14.52 -8.11
CA ASN A 339 0.82 -15.72 -7.63
C ASN A 339 -0.11 -16.90 -7.48
N GLY A 340 -1.26 -16.68 -6.86
CA GLY A 340 -2.22 -17.75 -6.56
C GLY A 340 -2.85 -18.35 -7.81
N LEU A 341 -3.10 -17.54 -8.86
CA LEU A 341 -3.67 -18.06 -10.11
C LEU A 341 -2.67 -18.87 -10.95
N ARG A 342 -1.36 -18.78 -10.70
CA ARG A 342 -0.32 -19.52 -11.47
C ARG A 342 -0.52 -21.04 -11.44
N PRO A 343 -0.71 -21.70 -10.28
CA PRO A 343 -0.97 -23.14 -10.25
C PRO A 343 -2.27 -23.54 -10.96
N ALA A 344 -3.28 -22.66 -10.88
CA ALA A 344 -4.61 -22.94 -11.44
C ALA A 344 -4.69 -22.78 -12.96
N MET A 345 -3.96 -21.81 -13.52
CA MET A 345 -4.07 -21.44 -14.95
C MET A 345 -2.83 -21.80 -15.78
N GLY A 346 -1.64 -21.89 -15.16
CA GLY A 346 -0.33 -21.89 -15.81
C GLY A 346 0.23 -20.48 -15.96
N ASN A 347 1.54 -20.32 -15.73
CA ASN A 347 2.23 -19.02 -15.75
C ASN A 347 2.05 -18.29 -17.08
N GLU A 348 2.06 -19.02 -18.20
CA GLU A 348 1.92 -18.49 -19.57
C GLU A 348 0.50 -17.92 -19.85
N ASN A 349 -0.45 -18.19 -18.99
CA ASN A 349 -1.83 -17.72 -19.13
C ASN A 349 -2.13 -16.50 -18.23
N ILE A 350 -1.17 -16.05 -17.44
CA ILE A 350 -1.26 -14.81 -16.65
C ILE A 350 -0.37 -13.78 -17.32
N ILE A 351 -0.96 -12.94 -18.14
CA ILE A 351 -0.24 -11.99 -18.98
C ILE A 351 -0.22 -10.64 -18.28
N LEU A 352 0.97 -10.22 -17.84
CA LEU A 352 1.17 -8.95 -17.15
C LEU A 352 1.54 -7.86 -18.17
N VAL A 353 0.81 -6.75 -18.13
CA VAL A 353 1.02 -5.59 -19.01
C VAL A 353 1.26 -4.36 -18.12
N GLY A 354 2.42 -3.73 -18.25
CA GLY A 354 2.72 -2.56 -17.43
C GLY A 354 4.15 -2.54 -16.95
N THR A 355 4.38 -2.22 -15.67
CA THR A 355 5.70 -2.28 -15.04
C THR A 355 5.76 -3.38 -14.00
N GLN A 356 6.96 -3.63 -13.50
CA GLN A 356 7.21 -4.59 -12.42
C GLN A 356 6.42 -4.19 -11.16
N THR A 357 5.85 -5.19 -10.48
CA THR A 357 5.10 -4.98 -9.23
C THR A 357 6.03 -4.73 -8.04
N GLU A 358 5.49 -4.36 -6.87
CA GLU A 358 6.26 -3.96 -5.68
C GLU A 358 7.11 -5.10 -5.08
N GLY A 359 6.56 -6.30 -4.96
CA GLY A 359 7.26 -7.45 -4.36
C GLY A 359 6.90 -7.73 -2.90
N LYS A 360 5.70 -7.38 -2.46
CA LYS A 360 5.25 -7.64 -1.09
C LYS A 360 4.64 -9.04 -0.94
N ASN A 361 5.49 -10.04 -0.72
CA ASN A 361 5.11 -11.44 -0.51
C ASN A 361 4.88 -11.83 0.96
N VAL A 362 4.55 -10.86 1.79
CA VAL A 362 4.38 -11.00 3.25
C VAL A 362 3.11 -10.28 3.72
N ALA A 363 2.57 -10.73 4.85
CA ALA A 363 1.31 -10.24 5.40
C ALA A 363 1.46 -9.75 6.84
N SER A 364 0.63 -8.80 7.23
CA SER A 364 0.54 -8.23 8.57
C SER A 364 -0.77 -8.55 9.26
N ILE A 365 -0.76 -8.54 10.59
CA ILE A 365 -1.95 -8.48 11.46
C ILE A 365 -1.93 -7.16 12.21
N SER A 366 -3.11 -6.58 12.45
CA SER A 366 -3.27 -5.37 13.24
C SER A 366 -3.47 -5.72 14.71
N PHE A 367 -2.59 -5.25 15.58
CA PHE A 367 -2.72 -5.36 17.05
C PHE A 367 -3.16 -4.02 17.60
N ASP A 368 -4.45 -3.89 17.89
CA ASP A 368 -5.06 -2.64 18.34
C ASP A 368 -5.05 -2.51 19.85
N LYS A 369 -4.35 -1.51 20.37
CA LYS A 369 -4.37 -1.00 21.74
C LYS A 369 -4.60 0.51 21.76
N SER A 370 -5.36 0.99 20.79
CA SER A 370 -5.68 2.41 20.64
C SER A 370 -6.36 2.99 21.90
N ALA A 371 -7.31 2.27 22.48
CA ALA A 371 -8.01 2.69 23.68
C ALA A 371 -7.13 2.76 24.94
N GLU A 372 -6.09 1.92 25.03
CA GLU A 372 -5.25 1.83 26.24
C GLU A 372 -3.96 2.64 26.10
N TYR A 373 -3.29 2.51 24.96
CA TYR A 373 -1.98 3.11 24.71
C TYR A 373 -1.97 4.18 23.61
N GLY A 374 -3.06 4.31 22.85
CA GLY A 374 -3.07 5.14 21.63
C GLY A 374 -2.25 4.53 20.51
N LEU A 375 -2.12 3.20 20.45
CA LEU A 375 -1.23 2.51 19.52
C LEU A 375 -1.96 1.42 18.74
N ILE A 376 -1.63 1.32 17.45
CA ILE A 376 -1.95 0.14 16.63
C ILE A 376 -0.66 -0.32 15.96
N LEU A 377 -0.28 -1.59 16.16
CA LEU A 377 0.90 -2.19 15.55
C LEU A 377 0.51 -3.04 14.35
N HIS A 378 1.29 -2.94 13.28
CA HIS A 378 1.13 -3.74 12.06
C HIS A 378 2.45 -4.45 11.72
N PRO A 379 2.91 -5.39 12.54
CA PRO A 379 4.09 -6.18 12.22
C PRO A 379 3.81 -7.11 11.05
N ILE A 380 4.81 -7.37 10.23
CA ILE A 380 4.77 -8.51 9.31
C ILE A 380 4.85 -9.80 10.14
N VAL A 381 3.87 -10.68 9.97
CA VAL A 381 3.72 -11.90 10.77
C VAL A 381 3.85 -13.19 9.98
N ALA A 382 3.57 -13.15 8.66
CA ALA A 382 3.55 -14.35 7.83
C ALA A 382 4.12 -14.09 6.42
N ARG A 383 4.64 -15.15 5.80
CA ARG A 383 4.97 -15.21 4.38
C ARG A 383 3.82 -15.88 3.62
N VAL A 384 3.57 -15.40 2.41
CA VAL A 384 2.47 -15.88 1.56
C VAL A 384 3.01 -16.73 0.43
N TYR A 385 2.46 -17.92 0.27
CA TYR A 385 2.80 -18.88 -0.76
C TYR A 385 1.59 -19.21 -1.63
N ASN A 386 1.79 -19.61 -2.88
CA ASN A 386 0.74 -20.15 -3.72
C ASN A 386 0.51 -21.66 -3.45
N GLY A 387 -0.38 -22.30 -4.22
CA GLY A 387 -0.70 -23.71 -4.07
C GLY A 387 0.45 -24.68 -4.35
N ASP A 388 1.48 -24.25 -5.07
CA ASP A 388 2.70 -25.01 -5.35
C ASP A 388 3.83 -24.71 -4.34
N GLY A 389 3.57 -23.87 -3.32
CA GLY A 389 4.54 -23.49 -2.31
C GLY A 389 5.54 -22.43 -2.79
N GLU A 390 5.21 -21.64 -3.80
CA GLU A 390 6.07 -20.60 -4.34
C GLU A 390 5.75 -19.24 -3.71
N SER A 391 6.79 -18.48 -3.35
CA SER A 391 6.75 -17.13 -2.78
C SER A 391 7.92 -16.29 -3.31
N ASP A 392 8.31 -16.48 -4.55
CA ASP A 392 9.56 -16.01 -5.16
C ASP A 392 9.48 -14.58 -5.73
N TYR A 393 8.44 -13.81 -5.36
CA TYR A 393 8.18 -12.48 -5.88
C TYR A 393 8.56 -11.32 -4.93
N ALA A 394 9.53 -11.51 -4.02
CA ALA A 394 9.99 -10.45 -3.12
C ALA A 394 10.59 -9.21 -3.83
N ASN A 395 10.88 -9.32 -5.12
CA ASN A 395 11.29 -8.22 -5.99
C ASN A 395 10.21 -7.82 -7.01
N GLY A 396 8.98 -8.27 -6.81
CA GLY A 396 7.88 -8.06 -7.75
C GLY A 396 7.86 -9.04 -8.94
N PHE A 397 6.74 -9.05 -9.64
CA PHE A 397 6.57 -9.78 -10.89
C PHE A 397 6.98 -8.89 -12.06
N PRO A 398 7.96 -9.31 -12.90
CA PRO A 398 8.26 -8.59 -14.12
C PRO A 398 7.07 -8.69 -15.09
N PRO A 399 6.76 -7.63 -15.85
CA PRO A 399 5.69 -7.66 -16.82
C PRO A 399 6.04 -8.58 -18.02
N THR A 400 5.03 -9.17 -18.64
CA THR A 400 5.15 -9.86 -19.92
C THR A 400 5.37 -8.86 -21.06
N TYR A 401 4.70 -7.70 -20.96
CA TYR A 401 4.83 -6.57 -21.86
C TYR A 401 5.08 -5.30 -21.05
N GLU A 402 6.26 -4.73 -21.19
CA GLU A 402 6.67 -3.54 -20.43
C GLU A 402 6.11 -2.27 -21.06
N ILE A 403 5.29 -1.56 -20.30
CA ILE A 403 4.70 -0.27 -20.66
C ILE A 403 4.56 0.55 -19.38
N ASP A 404 5.18 1.72 -19.34
CA ASP A 404 5.14 2.62 -18.17
C ASP A 404 4.34 3.89 -18.50
N GLU A 405 3.09 3.95 -18.03
CA GLU A 405 2.23 5.12 -18.28
C GLU A 405 2.82 6.42 -17.72
N LEU A 406 3.61 6.34 -16.63
CA LEU A 406 4.16 7.53 -15.97
C LEU A 406 5.26 8.22 -16.80
N GLN A 407 5.79 7.56 -17.83
CA GLN A 407 6.77 8.14 -18.73
C GLN A 407 6.15 8.97 -19.87
N PHE A 408 4.84 8.84 -20.11
CA PHE A 408 4.16 9.59 -21.16
C PHE A 408 3.80 11.00 -20.71
N ILE A 409 4.02 11.99 -21.57
CA ILE A 409 3.63 13.39 -21.31
C ILE A 409 2.20 13.65 -21.72
N ASP A 410 1.82 13.05 -22.80
CA ASP A 410 0.54 13.16 -23.51
C ASP A 410 -0.36 11.96 -23.23
N ASP A 411 -1.61 12.08 -23.63
CA ASP A 411 -2.58 10.98 -23.73
C ASP A 411 -3.00 10.29 -22.43
N TYR A 412 -3.16 11.06 -21.35
CA TYR A 412 -3.86 10.59 -20.16
C TYR A 412 -5.39 10.67 -20.36
N ARG A 413 -5.89 9.79 -21.21
CA ARG A 413 -7.33 9.66 -21.41
C ARG A 413 -8.02 9.13 -20.16
N PRO A 414 -9.35 9.29 -20.06
CA PRO A 414 -10.11 8.71 -18.95
C PRO A 414 -9.84 7.20 -18.80
N LEU A 415 -9.78 6.73 -17.56
CA LEU A 415 -9.70 5.30 -17.27
C LEU A 415 -10.93 4.57 -17.84
N GLY A 416 -10.72 3.44 -18.49
CA GLY A 416 -11.77 2.70 -19.21
C GLY A 416 -12.04 3.19 -20.64
N ASP A 417 -11.40 4.25 -21.11
CA ASP A 417 -11.41 4.62 -22.53
C ASP A 417 -10.52 3.63 -23.31
N THR A 418 -11.04 3.05 -24.40
CA THR A 418 -10.31 2.05 -25.21
C THR A 418 -9.09 2.62 -25.91
N ASP A 419 -8.98 3.93 -26.02
CA ASP A 419 -7.79 4.62 -26.53
C ASP A 419 -6.82 5.03 -25.39
N GLU A 420 -7.12 4.76 -24.10
CA GLU A 420 -6.20 4.97 -22.98
C GLU A 420 -5.00 4.02 -23.13
N ILE A 421 -3.79 4.52 -22.90
CA ILE A 421 -2.54 3.85 -23.29
C ILE A 421 -2.41 2.41 -22.79
N MET A 422 -2.72 2.15 -21.51
CA MET A 422 -2.56 0.82 -20.94
C MET A 422 -3.65 -0.14 -21.40
N LEU A 423 -4.90 0.35 -21.45
CA LEU A 423 -6.04 -0.43 -21.94
C LEU A 423 -5.89 -0.69 -23.43
N ASN A 424 -5.55 0.32 -24.24
CA ASN A 424 -5.32 0.18 -25.68
C ASN A 424 -4.24 -0.86 -25.99
N SER A 425 -3.12 -0.78 -25.27
CA SER A 425 -2.01 -1.74 -25.45
C SER A 425 -2.43 -3.17 -25.08
N THR A 426 -3.20 -3.31 -23.98
CA THR A 426 -3.72 -4.63 -23.56
C THR A 426 -4.71 -5.19 -24.60
N LEU A 427 -5.58 -4.36 -25.13
CA LEU A 427 -6.47 -4.74 -26.22
C LEU A 427 -5.70 -5.18 -27.48
N ALA A 428 -4.66 -4.44 -27.87
CA ALA A 428 -3.78 -4.82 -29.00
C ALA A 428 -3.17 -6.21 -28.78
N ILE A 429 -2.68 -6.51 -27.55
CA ILE A 429 -2.14 -7.83 -27.20
C ILE A 429 -3.22 -8.92 -27.33
N ILE A 430 -4.44 -8.68 -26.88
CA ILE A 430 -5.58 -9.62 -27.01
C ILE A 430 -5.87 -9.95 -28.48
N PHE A 431 -5.65 -9.00 -29.39
CA PHE A 431 -5.81 -9.18 -30.85
C PHE A 431 -4.54 -9.74 -31.54
N GLY A 432 -3.53 -10.14 -30.76
CA GLY A 432 -2.28 -10.67 -31.31
C GLY A 432 -1.40 -9.64 -32.00
N GLN A 433 -1.66 -8.35 -31.75
CA GLN A 433 -0.83 -7.26 -32.21
C GLN A 433 0.25 -7.00 -31.14
N VAL A 434 1.50 -6.99 -31.53
CA VAL A 434 2.56 -6.52 -30.65
C VAL A 434 2.34 -5.00 -30.49
N PRO A 435 2.22 -4.49 -29.26
CA PRO A 435 2.20 -3.03 -29.06
C PRO A 435 3.42 -2.46 -29.78
N SER A 436 3.20 -1.63 -30.78
CA SER A 436 4.35 -1.09 -31.51
C SER A 436 5.10 -0.19 -30.55
N GLU A 437 6.39 -0.47 -30.33
CA GLU A 437 7.30 0.41 -29.58
C GLU A 437 7.21 1.86 -30.09
N THR A 438 6.83 2.06 -31.33
CA THR A 438 6.59 3.35 -31.98
C THR A 438 5.35 4.11 -31.50
N ARG A 439 4.37 3.45 -30.88
CA ARG A 439 3.24 4.15 -30.19
C ARG A 439 3.53 4.38 -28.73
N VAL A 440 4.37 3.54 -28.13
CA VAL A 440 4.69 3.53 -26.70
C VAL A 440 5.81 4.52 -26.35
N THR A 441 6.72 4.77 -27.27
CA THR A 441 7.68 5.86 -27.10
C THR A 441 7.06 7.13 -27.62
N SER A 442 6.66 8.02 -26.74
CA SER A 442 6.63 9.44 -27.09
C SER A 442 8.08 9.80 -27.41
N SER A 443 8.43 9.57 -28.68
CA SER A 443 9.77 9.78 -29.24
C SER A 443 10.24 11.24 -29.15
N LEU A 444 9.53 12.04 -28.39
CA LEU A 444 9.71 13.46 -28.28
C LEU A 444 10.69 13.88 -27.18
N ARG A 445 11.27 12.92 -26.43
CA ARG A 445 12.27 13.27 -25.41
C ARG A 445 13.46 12.33 -25.40
N PRO A 446 14.68 12.88 -25.29
CA PRO A 446 15.89 12.10 -25.06
C PRO A 446 15.91 11.41 -23.68
N THR A 447 15.09 11.87 -22.73
CA THR A 447 15.02 11.33 -21.37
C THR A 447 13.55 11.13 -20.97
N PRO A 448 13.13 9.90 -20.62
CA PRO A 448 11.77 9.63 -20.14
C PRO A 448 11.50 10.40 -18.84
N LEU A 449 10.25 10.84 -18.67
CA LEU A 449 9.80 11.38 -17.39
C LEU A 449 9.82 10.27 -16.34
N ARG A 450 10.29 10.62 -15.14
CA ARG A 450 10.18 9.75 -13.98
C ARG A 450 9.62 10.54 -12.82
N PRO A 451 8.55 10.06 -12.17
CA PRO A 451 8.07 10.70 -10.97
C PRO A 451 9.11 10.56 -9.85
N VAL A 452 9.15 11.54 -8.96
CA VAL A 452 9.93 11.49 -7.73
C VAL A 452 9.12 10.97 -6.55
N TYR A 453 7.80 10.85 -6.73
CA TYR A 453 6.86 10.38 -5.73
C TYR A 453 5.51 10.06 -6.41
N THR A 454 4.77 9.11 -5.87
CA THR A 454 3.35 8.89 -6.19
C THR A 454 2.54 8.78 -4.89
N SER A 455 1.36 9.37 -4.84
CA SER A 455 0.48 9.28 -3.66
C SER A 455 0.03 7.84 -3.36
N ILE A 456 -0.01 7.00 -4.39
CA ILE A 456 -0.43 5.60 -4.29
C ILE A 456 0.66 4.75 -3.62
N SER A 457 1.94 5.05 -3.83
CA SER A 457 3.04 4.27 -3.25
C SER A 457 3.07 4.31 -1.72
N GLU A 458 2.59 5.38 -1.09
CA GLU A 458 2.42 5.42 0.37
C GLU A 458 1.34 4.44 0.85
N LYS A 459 0.29 4.22 0.04
CA LYS A 459 -0.76 3.25 0.34
C LYS A 459 -0.23 1.81 0.26
N SER A 460 0.75 1.53 -0.61
CA SER A 460 1.33 0.20 -0.81
C SER A 460 2.12 -0.31 0.39
N LEU A 461 2.68 0.56 1.21
CA LEU A 461 3.36 0.16 2.44
C LEU A 461 2.41 -0.53 3.44
N LYS A 462 1.14 -0.14 3.47
CA LYS A 462 0.12 -0.68 4.37
C LYS A 462 -0.46 -2.04 3.92
N GLY A 463 -0.35 -2.39 2.68
CA GLY A 463 -0.70 -3.61 1.92
C GLY A 463 -1.44 -4.73 2.63
N MET A 464 -0.99 -5.99 2.41
CA MET A 464 -1.73 -7.22 2.77
C MET A 464 -2.03 -7.34 4.26
N ARG A 465 -3.31 -7.49 4.57
CA ARG A 465 -3.83 -7.68 5.93
C ARG A 465 -4.49 -9.06 6.05
N ILE A 466 -4.24 -9.74 7.17
CA ILE A 466 -4.95 -10.92 7.63
C ILE A 466 -5.99 -10.46 8.65
N GLU A 467 -7.18 -11.01 8.58
CA GLU A 467 -8.29 -10.74 9.51
C GLU A 467 -8.12 -11.46 10.83
#